data_f4e0342913faff0d44ea78453b5d2d03
#
_entry.id   f4e0342913faff0d44ea78453b5d2d03
#
_cell.length_a   1.000
_cell.length_b   1.000
_cell.length_c   1.000
_cell.angle_alpha   90.00
_cell.angle_beta   90.00
_cell.angle_gamma   90.00
#
_symmetry.space_group_name_H-M   'P 1'
#
loop_
_entity.id
_entity.type
_entity.pdbx_description
1 polymer ?
#
loop_
_entity_poly.entity_id
_entity_poly.type
_entity_poly.pdbx_seq_one_letter_code
_entity_poly.pdbx_strand_id
1 'polypeptide(L)'
;MQARWRTKLRTISNLLLGFIATAAFFVASAHAGDWPQILGPHRDGRAEGESLADSWPAGGPKVLWERPVGRGYAGVAVVGERGVLFHRIENEELVQAFDVRAGNFSWKFAMPTSYVSGISPDDGPRCVPVIHGDRVIAFGVQGNLACLRLADGAKIWSVDTHAEFRAGEGYFGAGSSPIVEGDKVIVNVGGAKADAGIVAFSLENGQVLWKATREDASYSSPVAVTVHGVRHLIVETRLKAVSLNPENGSIRFEVPFGMRGPTVNGANPTVLGDRLFLTASYGVGAVFAKIGDTSVEKLWDSNDLISTQYATCIADGGLLYGLHGRDDQGQASLRCIDPDKQKILWQKDDFGYATLLLADGKLLVQKTEGTFVLVKASPTQYTELASAQIFNTKTFALPALASGRLYARDDRTLKCLDLRR
;
A
#
# COMPACT_ATOMS: atom_id res chain seq x y z
N MET A 1 -13.34 7.76 95.10
CA MET A 1 -12.45 6.75 94.51
C MET A 1 -12.62 6.74 93.04
N GLN A 2 -11.61 7.22 92.33
CA GLN A 2 -11.61 7.46 90.87
C GLN A 2 -11.00 6.24 90.16
N ALA A 3 -11.70 5.67 89.20
CA ALA A 3 -11.14 4.66 88.28
C ALA A 3 -11.14 5.24 86.85
N ARG A 4 -9.94 5.43 86.31
CA ARG A 4 -9.68 5.89 84.96
C ARG A 4 -9.80 4.73 83.99
N TRP A 5 -10.63 4.83 82.97
CA TRP A 5 -10.62 3.95 81.77
C TRP A 5 -9.86 4.61 80.69
N ARG A 6 -8.76 4.00 80.18
CA ARG A 6 -8.02 4.41 78.97
C ARG A 6 -8.59 3.65 77.79
N THR A 7 -9.16 4.36 76.84
CA THR A 7 -9.63 3.86 75.56
C THR A 7 -8.44 3.84 74.58
N LYS A 8 -8.07 2.66 74.06
CA LYS A 8 -7.08 2.50 72.97
C LYS A 8 -7.79 2.68 71.63
N LEU A 9 -7.47 3.74 70.90
CA LEU A 9 -7.77 3.92 69.47
C LEU A 9 -6.85 3.02 68.66
N ARG A 10 -7.41 2.06 67.91
CA ARG A 10 -6.73 1.32 66.86
C ARG A 10 -6.93 2.08 65.54
N THR A 11 -5.85 2.62 65.00
CA THR A 11 -5.79 3.19 63.64
C THR A 11 -5.70 2.03 62.67
N ILE A 12 -6.70 1.87 61.81
CA ILE A 12 -6.66 0.94 60.67
C ILE A 12 -6.19 1.74 59.48
N SER A 13 -4.94 1.51 59.06
CA SER A 13 -4.41 2.05 57.81
C SER A 13 -4.85 1.17 56.65
N ASN A 14 -5.80 1.65 55.85
CA ASN A 14 -6.14 1.04 54.57
C ASN A 14 -5.08 1.44 53.54
N LEU A 15 -4.18 0.51 53.18
CA LEU A 15 -3.35 0.61 51.97
C LEU A 15 -4.22 0.25 50.77
N LEU A 16 -4.64 1.26 50.01
CA LEU A 16 -5.13 1.08 48.64
C LEU A 16 -3.93 0.90 47.73
N LEU A 17 -3.64 -0.37 47.36
CA LEU A 17 -2.76 -0.69 46.23
C LEU A 17 -3.52 -0.41 44.92
N GLY A 18 -3.26 0.74 44.32
CA GLY A 18 -3.69 1.04 42.96
C GLY A 18 -2.87 0.21 41.96
N PHE A 19 -3.50 -0.80 41.37
CA PHE A 19 -2.95 -1.46 40.17
C PHE A 19 -3.07 -0.50 38.98
N ILE A 20 -1.97 0.16 38.62
CA ILE A 20 -1.85 0.84 37.34
C ILE A 20 -1.56 -0.26 36.30
N ALA A 21 -2.60 -0.70 35.60
CA ALA A 21 -2.43 -1.53 34.41
C ALA A 21 -1.84 -0.65 33.30
N THR A 22 -0.51 -0.69 33.14
CA THR A 22 0.16 -0.17 31.95
C THR A 22 -0.21 -1.06 30.76
N ALA A 23 -1.18 -0.62 29.96
CA ALA A 23 -1.40 -1.20 28.64
C ALA A 23 -0.14 -0.92 27.79
N ALA A 24 0.70 -1.92 27.66
CA ALA A 24 1.79 -1.89 26.68
C ALA A 24 1.16 -1.95 25.29
N PHE A 25 1.06 -0.81 24.63
CA PHE A 25 0.82 -0.77 23.20
C PHE A 25 2.04 -1.39 22.51
N PHE A 26 1.93 -2.66 22.10
CA PHE A 26 2.84 -3.24 21.14
C PHE A 26 2.60 -2.54 19.79
N VAL A 27 3.28 -1.43 19.57
CA VAL A 27 3.52 -0.96 18.22
C VAL A 27 4.40 -2.05 17.58
N ALA A 28 3.85 -2.82 16.68
CA ALA A 28 4.65 -3.73 15.86
C ALA A 28 5.62 -2.86 15.06
N SER A 29 6.85 -2.70 15.57
CA SER A 29 7.92 -2.03 14.85
C SER A 29 8.19 -2.88 13.62
N ALA A 30 7.92 -2.36 12.42
CA ALA A 30 8.42 -2.96 11.20
C ALA A 30 9.94 -3.07 11.35
N HIS A 31 10.47 -4.29 11.30
CA HIS A 31 11.90 -4.50 11.35
C HIS A 31 12.48 -3.99 10.01
N ALA A 32 13.65 -3.37 10.07
CA ALA A 32 14.41 -3.06 8.86
C ALA A 32 14.50 -4.33 8.01
N GLY A 33 14.08 -4.24 6.74
CA GLY A 33 14.05 -5.40 5.83
C GLY A 33 12.71 -6.10 5.66
N ASP A 34 11.62 -5.65 6.31
CA ASP A 34 10.26 -6.15 6.06
C ASP A 34 9.53 -5.31 4.99
N TRP A 35 8.64 -5.97 4.24
CA TRP A 35 7.75 -5.34 3.24
C TRP A 35 6.31 -5.84 3.43
N PRO A 36 5.64 -5.49 4.53
CA PRO A 36 4.44 -6.17 5.00
C PRO A 36 3.18 -5.91 4.19
N GLN A 37 3.21 -4.95 3.27
CA GLN A 37 2.04 -4.48 2.52
C GLN A 37 2.46 -3.73 1.25
N ILE A 38 1.48 -3.24 0.49
CA ILE A 38 1.71 -2.42 -0.70
C ILE A 38 2.64 -1.23 -0.39
N LEU A 39 3.66 -1.03 -1.21
CA LEU A 39 4.65 0.04 -1.10
C LEU A 39 5.39 0.07 0.26
N GLY A 40 5.51 -1.09 0.92
CA GLY A 40 6.32 -1.26 2.13
C GLY A 40 5.65 -0.83 3.43
N PRO A 41 6.42 -0.73 4.51
CA PRO A 41 5.87 -0.56 5.87
C PRO A 41 5.07 0.73 6.04
N HIS A 42 5.44 1.79 5.33
CA HIS A 42 4.78 3.10 5.42
C HIS A 42 3.90 3.44 4.21
N ARG A 43 3.77 2.53 3.23
CA ARG A 43 3.02 2.73 1.97
C ARG A 43 3.50 3.90 1.12
N ASP A 44 4.76 4.23 1.24
CA ASP A 44 5.44 5.34 0.57
C ASP A 44 6.50 4.90 -0.47
N GLY A 45 6.66 3.58 -0.67
CA GLY A 45 7.61 3.00 -1.60
C GLY A 45 9.06 3.04 -1.14
N ARG A 46 9.31 3.32 0.15
CA ARG A 46 10.66 3.42 0.72
C ARG A 46 11.02 2.17 1.51
N ALA A 47 12.24 1.67 1.29
CA ALA A 47 12.85 0.64 2.13
C ALA A 47 14.01 1.25 2.91
N GLU A 48 13.93 1.18 4.22
CA GLU A 48 14.94 1.72 5.12
C GLU A 48 15.96 0.64 5.54
N GLY A 49 17.19 1.06 5.80
CA GLY A 49 18.25 0.16 6.28
C GLY A 49 18.80 -0.82 5.23
N GLU A 50 18.42 -0.68 3.97
CA GLU A 50 18.94 -1.49 2.87
C GLU A 50 20.35 -1.05 2.45
N SER A 51 21.16 -2.01 1.97
CA SER A 51 22.48 -1.75 1.38
C SER A 51 22.58 -2.48 0.05
N LEU A 52 22.44 -1.72 -1.05
CA LEU A 52 22.27 -2.24 -2.39
C LEU A 52 23.54 -2.03 -3.24
N ALA A 53 23.82 -3.00 -4.12
CA ALA A 53 24.86 -2.86 -5.13
C ALA A 53 24.60 -1.64 -6.04
N ASP A 54 25.68 -1.00 -6.49
CA ASP A 54 25.60 0.15 -7.41
C ASP A 54 25.51 -0.29 -8.88
N SER A 55 25.77 -1.57 -9.17
CA SER A 55 25.70 -2.15 -10.51
C SER A 55 25.50 -3.66 -10.44
N TRP A 56 25.17 -4.25 -11.58
CA TRP A 56 25.00 -5.69 -11.73
C TRP A 56 25.89 -6.21 -12.90
N PRO A 57 26.17 -7.52 -12.96
CA PRO A 57 26.73 -8.15 -14.16
C PRO A 57 25.84 -7.90 -15.40
N ALA A 58 26.39 -8.10 -16.60
CA ALA A 58 25.67 -7.87 -17.85
C ALA A 58 24.32 -8.63 -17.97
N GLY A 59 24.17 -9.75 -17.24
CA GLY A 59 22.90 -10.51 -17.17
C GLY A 59 21.90 -10.01 -16.13
N GLY A 60 22.19 -8.90 -15.43
CA GLY A 60 21.34 -8.37 -14.38
C GLY A 60 21.67 -8.90 -12.97
N PRO A 61 20.84 -8.59 -11.98
CA PRO A 61 20.99 -9.09 -10.61
C PRO A 61 20.80 -10.60 -10.56
N LYS A 62 21.52 -11.26 -9.64
CA LYS A 62 21.45 -12.71 -9.47
C LYS A 62 20.03 -13.16 -9.11
N VAL A 63 19.44 -14.08 -9.87
CA VAL A 63 18.21 -14.77 -9.51
C VAL A 63 18.56 -15.80 -8.43
N LEU A 64 17.98 -15.63 -7.23
CA LEU A 64 18.15 -16.58 -6.12
C LEU A 64 17.23 -17.78 -6.30
N TRP A 65 16.00 -17.51 -6.71
CA TRP A 65 15.01 -18.53 -7.08
C TRP A 65 13.91 -17.92 -7.95
N GLU A 66 13.18 -18.77 -8.67
CA GLU A 66 11.97 -18.44 -9.39
C GLU A 66 10.90 -19.51 -9.21
N ARG A 67 9.63 -19.12 -9.25
CA ARG A 67 8.48 -20.02 -9.08
C ARG A 67 7.38 -19.70 -10.08
N PRO A 68 6.74 -20.70 -10.68
CA PRO A 68 5.55 -20.49 -11.46
C PRO A 68 4.41 -20.02 -10.58
N VAL A 69 3.66 -19.03 -11.07
CA VAL A 69 2.50 -18.44 -10.40
C VAL A 69 1.35 -18.23 -11.37
N GLY A 70 0.16 -18.00 -10.86
CA GLY A 70 -1.01 -17.68 -11.67
C GLY A 70 -1.13 -16.19 -11.95
N ARG A 71 -2.21 -15.80 -12.64
CA ARG A 71 -2.50 -14.42 -13.05
C ARG A 71 -2.71 -13.46 -11.87
N GLY A 72 -2.61 -12.16 -12.11
CA GLY A 72 -2.90 -11.08 -11.18
C GLY A 72 -1.81 -10.03 -11.13
N TYR A 73 -2.19 -8.83 -10.73
CA TYR A 73 -1.30 -7.67 -10.58
C TYR A 73 -0.93 -7.40 -9.11
N ALA A 74 -1.38 -8.24 -8.19
CA ALA A 74 -0.95 -8.13 -6.80
C ALA A 74 0.54 -8.47 -6.68
N GLY A 75 1.29 -7.58 -6.02
CA GLY A 75 2.64 -7.85 -5.55
C GLY A 75 2.64 -8.82 -4.36
N VAL A 76 3.80 -9.00 -3.73
CA VAL A 76 3.95 -9.82 -2.54
C VAL A 76 4.11 -8.97 -1.28
N ALA A 77 3.71 -9.52 -0.13
CA ALA A 77 4.09 -9.02 1.19
C ALA A 77 5.14 -9.93 1.81
N VAL A 78 6.11 -9.37 2.54
CA VAL A 78 7.23 -10.11 3.14
C VAL A 78 7.46 -9.63 4.56
N VAL A 79 7.50 -10.57 5.53
CA VAL A 79 7.87 -10.31 6.92
C VAL A 79 8.77 -11.45 7.42
N GLY A 80 9.96 -11.10 7.89
CA GLY A 80 10.95 -12.05 8.34
C GLY A 80 11.29 -13.09 7.26
N GLU A 81 11.04 -14.35 7.53
CA GLU A 81 11.32 -15.45 6.61
C GLU A 81 10.11 -15.89 5.79
N ARG A 82 9.00 -15.17 5.85
CA ARG A 82 7.74 -15.51 5.19
C ARG A 82 7.29 -14.45 4.20
N GLY A 83 7.03 -14.89 2.97
CA GLY A 83 6.33 -14.10 1.96
C GLY A 83 4.91 -14.59 1.77
N VAL A 84 4.03 -13.71 1.32
CA VAL A 84 2.64 -14.01 0.94
C VAL A 84 2.38 -13.46 -0.44
N LEU A 85 1.93 -14.34 -1.34
CA LEU A 85 1.51 -14.03 -2.71
C LEU A 85 0.00 -14.17 -2.81
N PHE A 86 -0.63 -13.29 -3.59
CA PHE A 86 -2.03 -13.39 -3.96
C PHE A 86 -2.14 -13.42 -5.49
N HIS A 87 -2.65 -14.50 -6.04
CA HIS A 87 -2.72 -14.73 -7.48
C HIS A 87 -3.93 -15.59 -7.83
N ARG A 88 -4.24 -15.74 -9.13
CA ARG A 88 -5.37 -16.55 -9.60
C ARG A 88 -4.91 -17.74 -10.44
N ILE A 89 -5.41 -18.92 -10.12
CA ILE A 89 -5.31 -20.12 -10.94
C ILE A 89 -6.74 -20.56 -11.27
N GLU A 90 -7.06 -20.66 -12.55
CA GLU A 90 -8.41 -21.01 -13.02
C GLU A 90 -9.49 -20.09 -12.40
N ASN A 91 -10.41 -20.67 -11.63
CA ASN A 91 -11.52 -19.97 -10.98
C ASN A 91 -11.30 -19.77 -9.47
N GLU A 92 -10.05 -19.76 -9.03
CA GLU A 92 -9.70 -19.54 -7.63
C GLU A 92 -8.66 -18.43 -7.48
N GLU A 93 -8.92 -17.44 -6.65
CA GLU A 93 -7.92 -16.54 -6.14
C GLU A 93 -7.23 -17.21 -4.95
N LEU A 94 -5.92 -17.39 -5.04
CA LEU A 94 -5.12 -18.12 -4.07
C LEU A 94 -4.23 -17.20 -3.28
N VAL A 95 -4.42 -17.16 -1.97
CA VAL A 95 -3.45 -16.60 -1.03
C VAL A 95 -2.48 -17.71 -0.65
N GLN A 96 -1.20 -17.56 -0.99
CA GLN A 96 -0.18 -18.56 -0.72
C GLN A 96 0.99 -17.95 0.05
N ALA A 97 1.41 -18.63 1.12
CA ALA A 97 2.66 -18.28 1.78
C ALA A 97 3.83 -19.08 1.20
N PHE A 98 5.00 -18.44 1.20
CA PHE A 98 6.24 -19.04 0.75
C PHE A 98 7.42 -18.72 1.69
N ASP A 99 8.42 -19.58 1.69
CA ASP A 99 9.71 -19.34 2.34
C ASP A 99 10.54 -18.38 1.50
N VAL A 100 11.03 -17.28 2.09
CA VAL A 100 11.76 -16.22 1.38
C VAL A 100 13.14 -16.65 0.87
N ARG A 101 13.75 -17.71 1.46
CA ARG A 101 15.09 -18.17 1.08
C ARG A 101 15.06 -19.07 -0.15
N ALA A 102 14.08 -19.98 -0.17
CA ALA A 102 13.96 -21.00 -1.22
C ALA A 102 12.77 -20.80 -2.17
N GLY A 103 11.81 -19.93 -1.82
CA GLY A 103 10.59 -19.71 -2.60
C GLY A 103 9.58 -20.87 -2.55
N ASN A 104 9.74 -21.83 -1.63
CA ASN A 104 8.84 -22.97 -1.53
C ASN A 104 7.53 -22.55 -0.87
N PHE A 105 6.41 -22.91 -1.50
CA PHE A 105 5.09 -22.65 -0.92
C PHE A 105 4.84 -23.58 0.27
N SER A 106 4.29 -23.02 1.37
CA SER A 106 4.02 -23.73 2.63
C SER A 106 2.54 -24.01 2.87
N TRP A 107 1.66 -23.07 2.56
CA TRP A 107 0.20 -23.23 2.64
C TRP A 107 -0.49 -22.40 1.57
N LYS A 108 -1.76 -22.72 1.30
CA LYS A 108 -2.64 -21.94 0.44
C LYS A 108 -4.04 -21.82 1.03
N PHE A 109 -4.69 -20.71 0.76
CA PHE A 109 -6.12 -20.49 0.98
C PHE A 109 -6.75 -20.05 -0.33
N ALA A 110 -7.86 -20.71 -0.72
CA ALA A 110 -8.55 -20.46 -1.98
C ALA A 110 -9.85 -19.69 -1.74
N MET A 111 -10.10 -18.68 -2.57
CA MET A 111 -11.36 -17.96 -2.68
C MET A 111 -11.91 -18.18 -4.09
N PRO A 112 -13.07 -18.84 -4.24
CA PRO A 112 -13.70 -18.99 -5.54
C PRO A 112 -14.00 -17.63 -6.18
N THR A 113 -13.79 -17.51 -7.50
CA THR A 113 -14.10 -16.30 -8.26
C THR A 113 -14.61 -16.65 -9.66
N SER A 114 -15.62 -15.92 -10.10
CA SER A 114 -16.15 -15.95 -11.46
C SER A 114 -15.83 -14.68 -12.24
N TYR A 115 -15.02 -13.78 -11.67
CA TYR A 115 -14.69 -12.52 -12.29
C TYR A 115 -14.06 -12.67 -13.65
N VAL A 116 -14.54 -11.89 -14.62
CA VAL A 116 -13.96 -11.75 -15.95
C VAL A 116 -13.90 -10.27 -16.27
N SER A 117 -12.70 -9.75 -16.51
CA SER A 117 -12.55 -8.36 -16.89
C SER A 117 -13.02 -8.11 -18.31
N GLY A 118 -13.83 -7.09 -18.51
CA GLY A 118 -14.20 -6.63 -19.86
C GLY A 118 -13.13 -5.76 -20.54
N ILE A 119 -12.07 -5.39 -19.82
CA ILE A 119 -11.09 -4.38 -20.28
C ILE A 119 -9.65 -4.89 -20.16
N SER A 120 -9.31 -5.54 -19.06
CA SER A 120 -7.97 -6.10 -18.82
C SER A 120 -7.85 -7.51 -19.35
N PRO A 121 -6.70 -7.93 -19.92
CA PRO A 121 -6.43 -9.31 -20.25
C PRO A 121 -6.19 -10.19 -19.02
N ASP A 122 -6.06 -9.60 -17.84
CA ASP A 122 -5.82 -10.29 -16.58
C ASP A 122 -7.04 -10.14 -15.65
N ASP A 123 -7.52 -11.26 -15.13
CA ASP A 123 -8.69 -11.38 -14.26
C ASP A 123 -8.31 -11.68 -12.80
N GLY A 124 -7.01 -11.73 -12.49
CA GLY A 124 -6.53 -12.06 -11.16
C GLY A 124 -6.57 -10.88 -10.18
N PRO A 125 -6.19 -11.12 -8.93
CA PRO A 125 -6.23 -10.11 -7.88
C PRO A 125 -5.24 -8.96 -8.13
N ARG A 126 -5.62 -7.78 -7.69
CA ARG A 126 -4.85 -6.53 -7.80
C ARG A 126 -4.34 -6.05 -6.45
N CYS A 127 -5.05 -6.39 -5.38
CA CYS A 127 -4.72 -5.95 -4.03
C CYS A 127 -3.53 -6.72 -3.48
N VAL A 128 -2.47 -6.02 -3.09
CA VAL A 128 -1.35 -6.63 -2.36
C VAL A 128 -1.85 -7.09 -1.00
N PRO A 129 -1.57 -8.34 -0.56
CA PRO A 129 -1.93 -8.78 0.79
C PRO A 129 -1.21 -7.96 1.85
N VAL A 130 -1.82 -7.90 3.04
CA VAL A 130 -1.22 -7.23 4.21
C VAL A 130 -0.85 -8.30 5.24
N ILE A 131 0.40 -8.30 5.69
CA ILE A 131 0.84 -9.07 6.87
C ILE A 131 0.87 -8.13 8.06
N HIS A 132 0.08 -8.42 9.09
CA HIS A 132 0.05 -7.65 10.33
C HIS A 132 0.08 -8.59 11.53
N GLY A 133 1.20 -8.61 12.26
CA GLY A 133 1.42 -9.57 13.33
C GLY A 133 1.32 -11.01 12.83
N ASP A 134 0.42 -11.78 13.41
CA ASP A 134 0.14 -13.18 13.02
C ASP A 134 -0.98 -13.33 11.96
N ARG A 135 -1.40 -12.23 11.33
CA ARG A 135 -2.53 -12.15 10.41
C ARG A 135 -2.10 -11.84 8.99
N VAL A 136 -2.87 -12.37 8.03
CA VAL A 136 -2.81 -12.00 6.62
C VAL A 136 -4.19 -11.51 6.20
N ILE A 137 -4.24 -10.31 5.61
CA ILE A 137 -5.48 -9.74 5.06
C ILE A 137 -5.37 -9.79 3.54
N ALA A 138 -6.35 -10.40 2.88
CA ALA A 138 -6.46 -10.45 1.43
C ALA A 138 -7.81 -9.92 0.97
N PHE A 139 -7.82 -9.15 -0.11
CA PHE A 139 -9.03 -8.57 -0.70
C PHE A 139 -9.12 -8.94 -2.16
N GLY A 140 -10.01 -9.86 -2.48
CA GLY A 140 -10.23 -10.43 -3.80
C GLY A 140 -10.93 -9.47 -4.75
N VAL A 141 -10.78 -9.75 -6.04
CA VAL A 141 -11.27 -8.88 -7.13
C VAL A 141 -12.79 -8.65 -7.11
N GLN A 142 -13.57 -9.60 -6.56
CA GLN A 142 -15.03 -9.48 -6.38
C GLN A 142 -15.43 -9.01 -4.97
N GLY A 143 -14.51 -8.44 -4.19
CA GLY A 143 -14.82 -7.89 -2.87
C GLY A 143 -14.81 -8.90 -1.72
N ASN A 144 -14.28 -10.09 -1.94
CA ASN A 144 -14.09 -11.08 -0.87
C ASN A 144 -12.92 -10.66 0.03
N LEU A 145 -13.21 -10.19 1.23
CA LEU A 145 -12.22 -9.83 2.26
C LEU A 145 -12.01 -11.02 3.19
N ALA A 146 -10.76 -11.45 3.35
CA ALA A 146 -10.41 -12.56 4.23
C ALA A 146 -9.28 -12.17 5.19
N CYS A 147 -9.39 -12.61 6.43
CA CYS A 147 -8.34 -12.61 7.44
C CYS A 147 -7.93 -14.05 7.73
N LEU A 148 -6.64 -14.33 7.56
CA LEU A 148 -6.06 -15.66 7.70
C LEU A 148 -4.96 -15.62 8.77
N ARG A 149 -4.65 -16.76 9.36
CA ARG A 149 -3.50 -16.91 10.23
C ARG A 149 -2.23 -17.08 9.38
N LEU A 150 -1.21 -16.28 9.64
CA LEU A 150 0.04 -16.28 8.88
C LEU A 150 0.80 -17.63 8.96
N ALA A 151 0.67 -18.34 10.07
CA ALA A 151 1.42 -19.58 10.29
C ALA A 151 1.00 -20.72 9.35
N ASP A 152 -0.29 -20.86 9.05
CA ASP A 152 -0.86 -22.03 8.37
C ASP A 152 -1.98 -21.71 7.35
N GLY A 153 -2.35 -20.44 7.17
CA GLY A 153 -3.39 -20.02 6.26
C GLY A 153 -4.82 -20.33 6.72
N ALA A 154 -5.00 -20.75 7.97
CA ALA A 154 -6.33 -21.01 8.51
C ALA A 154 -7.17 -19.73 8.50
N LYS A 155 -8.38 -19.83 7.95
CA LYS A 155 -9.33 -18.71 7.91
C LYS A 155 -9.78 -18.36 9.33
N ILE A 156 -9.61 -17.09 9.70
CA ILE A 156 -10.10 -16.52 10.96
C ILE A 156 -11.51 -16.00 10.74
N TRP A 157 -11.67 -15.14 9.73
CA TRP A 157 -12.96 -14.64 9.28
C TRP A 157 -12.92 -14.26 7.79
N SER A 158 -14.09 -14.09 7.18
CA SER A 158 -14.21 -13.55 5.81
C SER A 158 -15.54 -12.85 5.64
N VAL A 159 -15.58 -11.82 4.76
CA VAL A 159 -16.76 -11.02 4.44
C VAL A 159 -16.83 -10.83 2.93
N ASP A 160 -17.99 -11.04 2.33
CA ASP A 160 -18.29 -10.62 0.96
C ASP A 160 -18.76 -9.17 0.98
N THR A 161 -17.82 -8.23 0.84
CA THR A 161 -18.10 -6.80 1.00
C THR A 161 -18.94 -6.25 -0.15
N HIS A 162 -18.78 -6.78 -1.38
CA HIS A 162 -19.57 -6.31 -2.51
C HIS A 162 -21.03 -6.71 -2.37
N ALA A 163 -21.31 -7.94 -1.94
CA ALA A 163 -22.69 -8.38 -1.67
C ALA A 163 -23.29 -7.62 -0.47
N GLU A 164 -22.55 -7.49 0.64
CA GLU A 164 -23.06 -6.86 1.87
C GLU A 164 -23.35 -5.38 1.68
N PHE A 165 -22.45 -4.64 0.99
CA PHE A 165 -22.58 -3.18 0.82
C PHE A 165 -23.06 -2.76 -0.56
N ARG A 166 -23.48 -3.69 -1.42
CA ARG A 166 -23.98 -3.42 -2.78
C ARG A 166 -22.98 -2.60 -3.62
N ALA A 167 -21.69 -2.93 -3.47
CA ALA A 167 -20.62 -2.27 -4.22
C ALA A 167 -20.58 -2.82 -5.66
N GLY A 168 -20.17 -1.95 -6.59
CA GLY A 168 -19.94 -2.34 -7.98
C GLY A 168 -18.55 -2.90 -8.19
N GLU A 169 -18.38 -3.73 -9.24
CA GLU A 169 -17.06 -4.30 -9.58
C GLU A 169 -16.09 -3.27 -10.19
N GLY A 170 -16.58 -2.08 -10.60
CA GLY A 170 -15.75 -1.11 -11.30
C GLY A 170 -15.26 -1.63 -12.67
N TYR A 171 -14.19 -1.05 -13.20
CA TYR A 171 -13.61 -1.45 -14.48
C TYR A 171 -12.72 -2.68 -14.40
N PHE A 172 -12.06 -2.88 -13.25
CA PHE A 172 -11.00 -3.90 -13.07
C PHE A 172 -11.21 -4.78 -11.83
N GLY A 173 -12.41 -4.78 -11.23
CA GLY A 173 -12.67 -5.39 -9.94
C GLY A 173 -12.08 -4.57 -8.78
N ALA A 174 -12.09 -5.08 -7.56
CA ALA A 174 -11.47 -4.43 -6.42
C ALA A 174 -9.95 -4.34 -6.59
N GLY A 175 -9.37 -3.15 -6.44
CA GLY A 175 -7.95 -2.90 -6.66
C GLY A 175 -7.25 -2.09 -5.57
N SER A 176 -8.00 -1.57 -4.61
CA SER A 176 -7.48 -0.82 -3.46
C SER A 176 -7.08 -1.79 -2.34
N SER A 177 -5.78 -1.92 -2.06
CA SER A 177 -5.28 -2.81 -1.01
C SER A 177 -5.72 -2.35 0.37
N PRO A 178 -6.25 -3.23 1.24
CA PRO A 178 -6.63 -2.90 2.60
C PRO A 178 -5.49 -2.30 3.41
N ILE A 179 -5.81 -1.53 4.44
CA ILE A 179 -4.84 -1.07 5.44
C ILE A 179 -5.27 -1.55 6.83
N VAL A 180 -4.28 -1.83 7.68
CA VAL A 180 -4.52 -2.12 9.10
C VAL A 180 -4.06 -0.93 9.93
N GLU A 181 -4.99 -0.36 10.71
CA GLU A 181 -4.72 0.72 11.67
C GLU A 181 -5.23 0.29 13.05
N GLY A 182 -4.30 0.08 13.98
CA GLY A 182 -4.60 -0.46 15.29
C GLY A 182 -5.25 -1.85 15.20
N ASP A 183 -6.49 -1.95 15.66
CA ASP A 183 -7.30 -3.17 15.65
C ASP A 183 -8.30 -3.23 14.47
N LYS A 184 -8.12 -2.39 13.45
CA LYS A 184 -9.06 -2.21 12.35
C LYS A 184 -8.45 -2.57 11.00
N VAL A 185 -9.19 -3.34 10.20
CA VAL A 185 -8.95 -3.54 8.76
C VAL A 185 -9.83 -2.55 8.01
N ILE A 186 -9.23 -1.62 7.27
CA ILE A 186 -9.97 -0.56 6.57
C ILE A 186 -9.87 -0.78 5.07
N VAL A 187 -11.00 -0.74 4.39
CA VAL A 187 -11.14 -1.09 2.98
C VAL A 187 -11.92 0.01 2.24
N ASN A 188 -11.43 0.39 1.08
CA ASN A 188 -12.15 1.21 0.11
C ASN A 188 -13.11 0.29 -0.68
N VAL A 189 -14.31 0.09 -0.16
CA VAL A 189 -15.30 -0.87 -0.67
C VAL A 189 -16.07 -0.33 -1.86
N GLY A 190 -16.39 0.98 -1.86
CA GLY A 190 -17.19 1.60 -2.92
C GLY A 190 -18.69 1.33 -2.82
N GLY A 191 -19.18 0.97 -1.65
CA GLY A 191 -20.61 0.74 -1.36
C GLY A 191 -21.40 2.03 -1.20
N ALA A 192 -21.36 2.93 -2.20
CA ALA A 192 -21.99 4.25 -2.17
C ALA A 192 -23.47 4.22 -1.81
N LYS A 193 -24.23 3.21 -2.29
CA LYS A 193 -25.66 3.05 -2.02
C LYS A 193 -25.99 2.56 -0.60
N ALA A 194 -25.00 2.09 0.14
CA ALA A 194 -25.13 1.60 1.50
C ALA A 194 -24.42 2.49 2.53
N ASP A 195 -24.03 3.71 2.16
CA ASP A 195 -23.21 4.63 2.96
C ASP A 195 -21.89 3.98 3.42
N ALA A 196 -21.33 3.11 2.57
CA ALA A 196 -20.20 2.23 2.83
C ALA A 196 -19.12 2.37 1.75
N GLY A 197 -18.77 3.59 1.36
CA GLY A 197 -17.67 3.85 0.44
C GLY A 197 -16.36 3.33 1.05
N ILE A 198 -16.14 3.63 2.33
CA ILE A 198 -15.00 3.15 3.12
C ILE A 198 -15.55 2.46 4.37
N VAL A 199 -15.05 1.27 4.68
CA VAL A 199 -15.52 0.45 5.80
C VAL A 199 -14.34 -0.02 6.65
N ALA A 200 -14.48 0.09 7.97
CA ALA A 200 -13.57 -0.53 8.92
C ALA A 200 -14.21 -1.77 9.54
N PHE A 201 -13.43 -2.84 9.55
CA PHE A 201 -13.77 -4.11 10.16
C PHE A 201 -12.85 -4.38 11.35
N SER A 202 -13.35 -5.05 12.37
CA SER A 202 -12.51 -5.57 13.44
C SER A 202 -11.49 -6.56 12.91
N LEU A 203 -10.21 -6.33 13.19
CA LEU A 203 -9.13 -7.24 12.85
C LEU A 203 -9.32 -8.63 13.51
N GLU A 204 -9.97 -8.67 14.66
CA GLU A 204 -10.20 -9.89 15.42
C GLU A 204 -11.23 -10.81 14.76
N ASN A 205 -12.40 -10.25 14.37
CA ASN A 205 -13.57 -11.06 14.00
C ASN A 205 -14.31 -10.62 12.73
N GLY A 206 -13.86 -9.56 12.05
CA GLY A 206 -14.45 -9.08 10.80
C GLY A 206 -15.77 -8.32 10.95
N GLN A 207 -16.22 -8.00 12.18
CA GLN A 207 -17.39 -7.18 12.38
C GLN A 207 -17.15 -5.74 11.93
N VAL A 208 -18.19 -5.10 11.35
CA VAL A 208 -18.15 -3.70 10.97
C VAL A 208 -18.06 -2.82 12.21
N LEU A 209 -17.03 -1.99 12.28
CA LEU A 209 -16.82 -1.02 13.36
C LEU A 209 -17.37 0.35 12.99
N TRP A 210 -17.11 0.81 11.75
CA TRP A 210 -17.67 2.03 11.20
C TRP A 210 -17.73 1.99 9.66
N LYS A 211 -18.58 2.85 9.10
CA LYS A 211 -18.70 3.12 7.67
C LYS A 211 -18.57 4.61 7.42
N ALA A 212 -18.00 4.98 6.30
CA ALA A 212 -17.86 6.37 5.89
C ALA A 212 -18.03 6.52 4.38
N THR A 213 -18.47 7.70 3.96
CA THR A 213 -18.67 8.19 2.59
C THR A 213 -19.74 7.47 1.79
N ARG A 214 -20.18 8.17 0.73
CA ARG A 214 -21.09 7.67 -0.32
C ARG A 214 -20.39 7.63 -1.66
N GLU A 215 -19.09 7.38 -1.66
CA GLU A 215 -18.28 7.37 -2.87
C GLU A 215 -18.10 5.94 -3.38
N ASP A 216 -17.98 5.81 -4.70
CA ASP A 216 -17.50 4.59 -5.32
C ASP A 216 -15.99 4.44 -5.08
N ALA A 217 -15.47 3.21 -5.09
CA ALA A 217 -14.06 2.94 -4.91
C ALA A 217 -13.22 3.43 -6.09
N SER A 218 -11.97 3.77 -5.80
CA SER A 218 -10.87 3.88 -6.76
C SER A 218 -9.95 2.66 -6.66
N TYR A 219 -8.85 2.67 -7.42
CA TYR A 219 -7.79 1.65 -7.37
C TYR A 219 -6.61 2.08 -6.50
N SER A 220 -6.62 3.32 -6.06
CA SER A 220 -5.65 3.87 -5.10
C SER A 220 -5.84 3.23 -3.72
N SER A 221 -4.75 2.86 -3.07
CA SER A 221 -4.79 2.25 -1.74
C SER A 221 -4.64 3.31 -0.65
N PRO A 222 -5.32 3.16 0.49
CA PRO A 222 -5.26 4.11 1.61
C PRO A 222 -3.84 4.31 2.15
N VAL A 223 -3.53 5.51 2.62
CA VAL A 223 -2.30 5.83 3.33
C VAL A 223 -2.64 6.46 4.68
N ALA A 224 -1.98 6.02 5.74
CA ALA A 224 -2.18 6.58 7.08
C ALA A 224 -0.91 7.31 7.53
N VAL A 225 -1.06 8.59 7.91
CA VAL A 225 0.04 9.46 8.32
C VAL A 225 -0.31 10.26 9.56
N THR A 226 0.71 10.67 10.32
CA THR A 226 0.55 11.60 11.43
C THR A 226 1.11 12.95 11.04
N VAL A 227 0.25 13.97 10.99
CA VAL A 227 0.62 15.36 10.67
C VAL A 227 0.25 16.24 11.88
N HIS A 228 1.20 17.02 12.40
CA HIS A 228 1.03 17.86 13.59
C HIS A 228 0.43 17.12 14.82
N GLY A 229 0.78 15.82 14.96
CA GLY A 229 0.26 14.97 16.04
C GLY A 229 -1.13 14.39 15.80
N VAL A 230 -1.79 14.71 14.69
CA VAL A 230 -3.11 14.18 14.28
C VAL A 230 -2.93 13.03 13.30
N ARG A 231 -3.57 11.87 13.59
CA ARG A 231 -3.56 10.71 12.69
C ARG A 231 -4.61 10.89 11.59
N HIS A 232 -4.19 10.86 10.33
CA HIS A 232 -5.01 10.94 9.14
C HIS A 232 -5.00 9.61 8.40
N LEU A 233 -6.16 9.10 8.01
CA LEU A 233 -6.31 8.05 7.03
C LEU A 233 -6.76 8.70 5.72
N ILE A 234 -5.87 8.77 4.74
CA ILE A 234 -6.14 9.41 3.45
C ILE A 234 -6.51 8.33 2.44
N VAL A 235 -7.69 8.45 1.86
CA VAL A 235 -8.26 7.49 0.89
C VAL A 235 -8.68 8.25 -0.35
N GLU A 236 -8.18 7.86 -1.50
CA GLU A 236 -8.74 8.30 -2.77
C GLU A 236 -9.92 7.42 -3.14
N THR A 237 -11.07 8.03 -3.28
CA THR A 237 -12.28 7.43 -3.82
C THR A 237 -12.38 7.75 -5.33
N ARG A 238 -13.50 7.45 -5.94
CA ARG A 238 -13.67 7.68 -7.38
C ARG A 238 -13.55 9.16 -7.79
N LEU A 239 -14.05 10.09 -6.97
CA LEU A 239 -14.13 11.52 -7.31
C LEU A 239 -13.55 12.44 -6.23
N LYS A 240 -12.98 11.90 -5.16
CA LYS A 240 -12.41 12.67 -4.05
C LYS A 240 -11.21 11.96 -3.44
N ALA A 241 -10.33 12.72 -2.81
CA ALA A 241 -9.50 12.24 -1.72
C ALA A 241 -10.13 12.69 -0.40
N VAL A 242 -10.31 11.77 0.54
CA VAL A 242 -10.88 12.04 1.85
C VAL A 242 -9.87 11.71 2.93
N SER A 243 -9.76 12.57 3.94
CA SER A 243 -9.04 12.27 5.16
C SER A 243 -10.03 11.92 6.26
N LEU A 244 -9.84 10.77 6.88
CA LEU A 244 -10.68 10.25 7.96
C LEU A 244 -9.89 10.16 9.26
N ASN A 245 -10.63 10.22 10.37
CA ASN A 245 -10.15 9.71 11.63
C ASN A 245 -10.22 8.17 11.60
N PRO A 246 -9.09 7.43 11.68
CA PRO A 246 -9.11 5.97 11.57
C PRO A 246 -9.88 5.30 12.72
N GLU A 247 -10.04 5.97 13.88
CA GLU A 247 -10.73 5.39 15.03
C GLU A 247 -12.24 5.25 14.83
N ASN A 248 -12.87 6.21 14.14
CA ASN A 248 -14.33 6.27 14.06
C ASN A 248 -14.90 6.61 12.67
N GLY A 249 -14.04 6.75 11.65
CA GLY A 249 -14.44 7.07 10.28
C GLY A 249 -14.96 8.49 10.06
N SER A 250 -14.85 9.41 11.05
CA SER A 250 -15.27 10.79 10.84
C SER A 250 -14.37 11.50 9.85
N ILE A 251 -14.99 12.22 8.89
CA ILE A 251 -14.27 12.97 7.87
C ILE A 251 -13.60 14.18 8.51
N ARG A 252 -12.29 14.34 8.25
CA ARG A 252 -11.52 15.52 8.65
C ARG A 252 -11.55 16.58 7.56
N PHE A 253 -11.27 16.17 6.32
CA PHE A 253 -11.36 17.04 5.14
C PHE A 253 -11.58 16.22 3.87
N GLU A 254 -11.99 16.90 2.81
CA GLU A 254 -12.13 16.32 1.47
C GLU A 254 -11.45 17.22 0.43
N VAL A 255 -10.86 16.60 -0.59
CA VAL A 255 -10.30 17.25 -1.78
C VAL A 255 -11.02 16.68 -3.00
N PRO A 256 -11.72 17.47 -3.79
CA PRO A 256 -12.21 17.02 -5.08
C PRO A 256 -11.05 16.53 -5.95
N PHE A 257 -11.09 15.26 -6.38
CA PHE A 257 -10.03 14.65 -7.17
C PHE A 257 -10.59 13.49 -7.98
N GLY A 258 -10.25 13.44 -9.28
CA GLY A 258 -10.82 12.50 -10.23
C GLY A 258 -11.81 13.15 -11.21
N MET A 259 -12.20 12.39 -12.19
CA MET A 259 -13.12 12.86 -13.24
C MET A 259 -14.12 11.76 -13.60
N ARG A 260 -15.36 12.15 -13.92
CA ARG A 260 -16.37 11.22 -14.44
C ARG A 260 -15.96 10.75 -15.84
N GLY A 261 -16.32 9.52 -16.19
CA GLY A 261 -15.99 8.92 -17.47
C GLY A 261 -15.01 7.73 -17.33
N PRO A 262 -14.39 7.26 -18.41
CA PRO A 262 -13.47 6.10 -18.40
C PRO A 262 -12.09 6.48 -17.85
N THR A 263 -12.06 6.97 -16.63
CA THR A 263 -10.84 7.37 -15.89
C THR A 263 -10.70 6.53 -14.62
N VAL A 264 -9.48 6.43 -14.11
CA VAL A 264 -9.19 5.75 -12.84
C VAL A 264 -8.19 6.56 -12.01
N ASN A 265 -8.33 6.52 -10.69
CA ASN A 265 -7.31 6.96 -9.75
C ASN A 265 -6.58 5.70 -9.26
N GLY A 266 -5.35 5.49 -9.67
CA GLY A 266 -4.60 4.27 -9.38
C GLY A 266 -3.32 4.50 -8.58
N ALA A 267 -2.74 5.70 -8.63
CA ALA A 267 -1.62 6.08 -7.76
C ALA A 267 -2.12 6.29 -6.33
N ASN A 268 -1.31 5.93 -5.33
CA ASN A 268 -1.66 6.20 -3.94
C ASN A 268 -1.35 7.66 -3.57
N PRO A 269 -2.03 8.24 -2.58
CA PRO A 269 -1.65 9.52 -2.00
C PRO A 269 -0.18 9.50 -1.56
N THR A 270 0.58 10.54 -1.91
CA THR A 270 1.96 10.71 -1.44
C THR A 270 2.00 11.87 -0.45
N VAL A 271 2.62 11.65 0.71
CA VAL A 271 2.72 12.67 1.76
C VAL A 271 4.18 13.04 2.02
N LEU A 272 4.45 14.36 2.02
CA LEU A 272 5.76 14.95 2.29
C LEU A 272 5.63 15.90 3.48
N GLY A 273 5.95 15.43 4.69
CA GLY A 273 5.73 16.22 5.90
C GLY A 273 4.24 16.54 6.10
N ASP A 274 3.86 17.81 5.97
CA ASP A 274 2.47 18.27 6.02
C ASP A 274 1.87 18.55 4.61
N ARG A 275 2.49 18.04 3.55
CA ARG A 275 2.05 18.21 2.16
C ARG A 275 1.46 16.92 1.62
N LEU A 276 0.29 17.04 1.00
CA LEU A 276 -0.39 15.97 0.27
C LEU A 276 -0.21 16.19 -1.23
N PHE A 277 0.26 15.16 -1.93
CA PHE A 277 0.31 15.12 -3.38
C PHE A 277 -0.60 14.01 -3.90
N LEU A 278 -1.52 14.37 -4.77
CA LEU A 278 -2.43 13.47 -5.49
C LEU A 278 -2.15 13.59 -6.97
N THR A 279 -2.20 12.49 -7.71
CA THR A 279 -1.96 12.54 -9.16
C THR A 279 -2.71 11.43 -9.89
N ALA A 280 -3.30 11.79 -11.03
CA ALA A 280 -3.92 10.86 -11.96
C ALA A 280 -3.74 11.35 -13.39
N SER A 281 -3.76 10.43 -14.34
CA SER A 281 -3.79 10.77 -15.78
C SER A 281 -5.20 11.14 -16.23
N TYR A 282 -5.45 11.05 -17.53
CA TYR A 282 -6.74 11.27 -18.17
C TYR A 282 -7.25 12.72 -18.10
N GLY A 283 -6.32 13.69 -17.97
CA GLY A 283 -6.67 15.11 -17.83
C GLY A 283 -7.04 15.53 -16.40
N VAL A 284 -6.92 14.64 -15.43
CA VAL A 284 -7.12 14.97 -14.00
C VAL A 284 -5.93 15.78 -13.46
N GLY A 285 -4.70 15.35 -13.78
CA GLY A 285 -3.47 16.03 -13.35
C GLY A 285 -3.07 15.72 -11.93
N ALA A 286 -2.38 16.67 -11.30
CA ALA A 286 -1.93 16.60 -9.93
C ALA A 286 -2.51 17.72 -9.08
N VAL A 287 -2.71 17.44 -7.79
CA VAL A 287 -3.06 18.41 -6.74
C VAL A 287 -1.98 18.36 -5.66
N PHE A 288 -1.48 19.51 -5.26
CA PHE A 288 -0.60 19.66 -4.11
C PHE A 288 -1.29 20.53 -3.07
N ALA A 289 -1.38 20.03 -1.86
CA ALA A 289 -2.15 20.65 -0.80
C ALA A 289 -1.43 20.57 0.55
N LYS A 290 -1.72 21.49 1.44
CA LYS A 290 -1.24 21.50 2.83
C LYS A 290 -2.30 20.88 3.74
N ILE A 291 -1.89 19.92 4.55
CA ILE A 291 -2.73 19.22 5.53
C ILE A 291 -2.73 20.04 6.84
N GLY A 292 -3.92 20.38 7.32
CA GLY A 292 -4.16 20.82 8.69
C GLY A 292 -4.91 19.74 9.48
N ASP A 293 -5.21 19.97 10.75
CA ASP A 293 -5.82 18.97 11.64
C ASP A 293 -7.19 18.49 11.14
N THR A 294 -8.02 19.41 10.65
CA THR A 294 -9.36 19.15 10.09
C THR A 294 -9.63 19.93 8.81
N SER A 295 -8.57 20.41 8.16
CA SER A 295 -8.67 21.22 6.96
C SER A 295 -7.59 20.83 5.96
N VAL A 296 -7.77 21.27 4.74
CA VAL A 296 -6.79 21.13 3.67
C VAL A 296 -6.76 22.40 2.83
N GLU A 297 -5.59 22.91 2.53
CA GLU A 297 -5.39 24.08 1.68
C GLU A 297 -4.75 23.64 0.36
N LYS A 298 -5.47 23.81 -0.74
CA LYS A 298 -4.90 23.54 -2.06
C LYS A 298 -3.87 24.63 -2.37
N LEU A 299 -2.61 24.24 -2.55
CA LEU A 299 -1.52 25.13 -2.91
C LEU A 299 -1.48 25.36 -4.42
N TRP A 300 -1.63 24.27 -5.19
CA TRP A 300 -1.72 24.30 -6.66
C TRP A 300 -2.33 23.01 -7.22
N ASP A 301 -2.70 23.08 -8.51
CA ASP A 301 -3.02 21.95 -9.38
C ASP A 301 -2.35 22.13 -10.74
N SER A 302 -1.97 21.02 -11.40
CA SER A 302 -1.26 21.04 -12.66
C SER A 302 -1.38 19.71 -13.41
N ASN A 303 -1.52 19.78 -14.73
CA ASN A 303 -1.39 18.62 -15.62
C ASN A 303 0.04 18.39 -16.09
N ASP A 304 0.93 19.37 -15.93
CA ASP A 304 2.22 19.41 -16.62
C ASP A 304 3.38 18.86 -15.78
N LEU A 305 3.28 18.90 -14.44
CA LEU A 305 4.36 18.46 -13.55
C LEU A 305 4.46 16.93 -13.49
N ILE A 306 3.47 16.28 -12.92
CA ILE A 306 3.33 14.81 -12.92
C ILE A 306 1.84 14.49 -13.06
N SER A 307 1.51 13.72 -14.09
CA SER A 307 0.17 13.18 -14.32
C SER A 307 0.34 11.71 -14.65
N THR A 308 0.16 10.83 -13.66
CA THR A 308 0.50 9.41 -13.77
C THR A 308 -0.75 8.53 -13.80
N GLN A 309 -0.69 7.40 -14.50
CA GLN A 309 -1.84 6.52 -14.65
C GLN A 309 -2.12 5.69 -13.38
N TYR A 310 -1.09 5.03 -12.82
CA TYR A 310 -1.22 4.19 -11.62
C TYR A 310 0.07 4.09 -10.77
N ALA A 311 1.18 4.68 -11.23
CA ALA A 311 2.43 4.62 -10.50
C ALA A 311 2.47 5.66 -9.38
N THR A 312 2.59 5.22 -8.14
CA THR A 312 2.74 6.11 -6.99
C THR A 312 4.07 6.85 -7.04
N CYS A 313 4.05 8.16 -6.80
CA CYS A 313 5.26 8.96 -6.68
C CYS A 313 6.00 8.66 -5.39
N ILE A 314 7.33 8.73 -5.43
CA ILE A 314 8.19 8.56 -4.26
C ILE A 314 8.65 9.93 -3.79
N ALA A 315 8.44 10.19 -2.50
CA ALA A 315 8.91 11.41 -1.86
C ALA A 315 10.30 11.19 -1.23
N ASP A 316 11.25 12.09 -1.49
CA ASP A 316 12.57 12.09 -0.85
C ASP A 316 13.15 13.50 -0.74
N GLY A 317 13.58 13.91 0.47
CA GLY A 317 14.23 15.19 0.71
C GLY A 317 13.40 16.42 0.25
N GLY A 318 12.07 16.35 0.31
CA GLY A 318 11.17 17.41 -0.17
C GLY A 318 10.92 17.39 -1.69
N LEU A 319 11.44 16.39 -2.40
CA LEU A 319 11.28 16.21 -3.84
C LEU A 319 10.33 15.03 -4.11
N LEU A 320 9.80 15.00 -5.34
CA LEU A 320 9.01 13.89 -5.86
C LEU A 320 9.69 13.28 -7.08
N TYR A 321 9.80 11.96 -7.08
CA TYR A 321 10.16 11.16 -8.25
C TYR A 321 8.92 10.42 -8.73
N GLY A 322 8.59 10.53 -10.02
CA GLY A 322 7.37 9.92 -10.54
C GLY A 322 7.34 9.80 -12.04
N LEU A 323 6.42 9.00 -12.55
CA LEU A 323 6.14 8.88 -13.97
C LEU A 323 5.12 9.94 -14.40
N HIS A 324 5.37 10.58 -15.51
CA HIS A 324 4.39 11.42 -16.19
C HIS A 324 4.01 10.77 -17.52
N GLY A 325 2.73 10.46 -17.69
CA GLY A 325 2.22 9.79 -18.89
C GLY A 325 1.40 8.53 -18.58
N ARG A 326 1.22 7.70 -19.61
CA ARG A 326 0.34 6.53 -19.57
C ARG A 326 0.98 5.32 -20.24
N ASP A 327 0.78 4.12 -19.67
CA ASP A 327 1.23 2.85 -20.25
C ASP A 327 0.54 2.54 -21.58
N ASP A 328 -0.77 2.73 -21.64
CA ASP A 328 -1.59 2.42 -22.82
C ASP A 328 -1.35 3.38 -24.01
N GLN A 329 -0.67 4.49 -23.80
CA GLN A 329 -0.24 5.41 -24.87
C GLN A 329 1.23 5.19 -25.29
N GLY A 330 1.97 4.33 -24.57
CA GLY A 330 3.37 4.05 -24.83
C GLY A 330 4.31 5.23 -24.60
N GLN A 331 3.83 6.32 -24.01
CA GLN A 331 4.61 7.54 -23.76
C GLN A 331 4.60 7.83 -22.26
N ALA A 332 5.77 7.74 -21.67
CA ALA A 332 5.97 8.16 -20.28
C ALA A 332 7.39 8.67 -20.07
N SER A 333 7.52 9.70 -19.25
CA SER A 333 8.79 10.23 -18.79
C SER A 333 8.97 10.01 -17.29
N LEU A 334 10.18 9.69 -16.86
CA LEU A 334 10.57 9.71 -15.46
C LEU A 334 11.00 11.13 -15.08
N ARG A 335 10.46 11.66 -14.01
CA ARG A 335 10.70 13.03 -13.55
C ARG A 335 11.15 13.09 -12.10
N CYS A 336 12.00 14.07 -11.81
CA CYS A 336 12.20 14.61 -10.47
C CYS A 336 11.65 16.03 -10.46
N ILE A 337 10.79 16.33 -9.49
CA ILE A 337 10.21 17.66 -9.34
C ILE A 337 10.42 18.22 -7.92
N ASP A 338 10.51 19.53 -7.82
CA ASP A 338 10.39 20.30 -6.59
C ASP A 338 8.93 20.80 -6.53
N PRO A 339 8.06 20.16 -5.73
CA PRO A 339 6.64 20.49 -5.71
C PRO A 339 6.36 21.85 -5.05
N ASP A 340 7.17 22.29 -4.09
CA ASP A 340 7.00 23.59 -3.46
C ASP A 340 7.33 24.75 -4.44
N LYS A 341 8.27 24.52 -5.38
CA LYS A 341 8.63 25.49 -6.43
C LYS A 341 7.89 25.27 -7.74
N GLN A 342 7.05 24.23 -7.85
CA GLN A 342 6.37 23.83 -9.08
C GLN A 342 7.35 23.68 -10.25
N LYS A 343 8.48 23.01 -10.00
CA LYS A 343 9.58 22.95 -10.97
C LYS A 343 9.98 21.51 -11.27
N ILE A 344 10.07 21.17 -12.58
CA ILE A 344 10.76 19.97 -13.02
C ILE A 344 12.26 20.25 -12.92
N LEU A 345 12.95 19.47 -12.06
CA LEU A 345 14.39 19.56 -11.89
C LEU A 345 15.12 18.83 -13.01
N TRP A 346 14.64 17.65 -13.37
CA TRP A 346 15.07 16.90 -14.54
C TRP A 346 13.96 15.97 -15.05
N GLN A 347 14.08 15.57 -16.30
CA GLN A 347 13.16 14.66 -16.98
C GLN A 347 13.95 13.73 -17.89
N LYS A 348 13.57 12.46 -17.93
CA LYS A 348 14.03 11.47 -18.89
C LYS A 348 12.85 11.09 -19.76
N ASP A 349 12.84 11.62 -20.99
CA ASP A 349 11.83 11.33 -22.01
C ASP A 349 11.97 9.92 -22.55
N ASP A 350 10.89 9.40 -23.12
CA ASP A 350 10.81 8.06 -23.72
C ASP A 350 11.29 6.96 -22.77
N PHE A 351 11.06 7.18 -21.48
CA PHE A 351 11.52 6.25 -20.45
C PHE A 351 10.69 4.95 -20.45
N GLY A 352 9.43 5.02 -20.87
CA GLY A 352 8.46 3.94 -20.70
C GLY A 352 7.75 4.00 -19.35
N TYR A 353 6.62 3.30 -19.23
CA TYR A 353 5.87 3.30 -17.99
C TYR A 353 6.49 2.31 -16.98
N ALA A 354 6.43 2.66 -15.70
CA ALA A 354 7.11 1.90 -14.65
C ALA A 354 6.48 2.12 -13.27
N THR A 355 6.86 1.27 -12.32
CA THR A 355 6.66 1.49 -10.88
C THR A 355 7.99 1.76 -10.20
N LEU A 356 7.96 2.46 -9.07
CA LEU A 356 9.14 2.98 -8.38
C LEU A 356 9.18 2.50 -6.92
N LEU A 357 10.39 2.17 -6.45
CA LEU A 357 10.72 2.09 -5.04
C LEU A 357 11.98 2.93 -4.77
N LEU A 358 12.24 3.29 -3.53
CA LEU A 358 13.44 3.99 -3.10
C LEU A 358 14.13 3.24 -1.97
N ALA A 359 15.42 2.98 -2.14
CA ALA A 359 16.27 2.39 -1.12
C ALA A 359 17.73 2.79 -1.32
N ASP A 360 18.49 2.97 -0.26
CA ASP A 360 19.95 3.24 -0.29
C ASP A 360 20.34 4.36 -1.29
N GLY A 361 19.54 5.45 -1.35
CA GLY A 361 19.73 6.57 -2.28
C GLY A 361 19.54 6.23 -3.76
N LYS A 362 18.85 5.15 -4.07
CA LYS A 362 18.59 4.64 -5.41
C LYS A 362 17.11 4.45 -5.67
N LEU A 363 16.61 4.84 -6.83
CA LEU A 363 15.32 4.43 -7.34
C LEU A 363 15.45 3.06 -8.00
N LEU A 364 14.64 2.13 -7.56
CA LEU A 364 14.46 0.81 -8.14
C LEU A 364 13.23 0.89 -9.03
N VAL A 365 13.45 0.81 -10.33
CA VAL A 365 12.42 1.09 -11.33
C VAL A 365 12.09 -0.19 -12.09
N GLN A 366 10.88 -0.70 -11.91
CA GLN A 366 10.36 -1.83 -12.68
C GLN A 366 9.48 -1.31 -13.81
N LYS A 367 9.99 -1.38 -15.05
CA LYS A 367 9.22 -1.01 -16.23
C LYS A 367 8.20 -2.08 -16.61
N THR A 368 7.08 -1.66 -17.18
CA THR A 368 5.99 -2.60 -17.56
C THR A 368 6.37 -3.60 -18.63
N GLU A 369 7.38 -3.32 -19.46
CA GLU A 369 7.92 -4.28 -20.42
C GLU A 369 8.91 -5.30 -19.81
N GLY A 370 9.11 -5.27 -18.49
CA GLY A 370 9.91 -6.26 -17.78
C GLY A 370 11.38 -5.90 -17.56
N THR A 371 11.82 -4.69 -17.97
CA THR A 371 13.15 -4.17 -17.66
C THR A 371 13.18 -3.66 -16.22
N PHE A 372 14.24 -3.96 -15.49
CA PHE A 372 14.52 -3.40 -14.16
C PHE A 372 15.70 -2.45 -14.26
N VAL A 373 15.51 -1.22 -13.77
CA VAL A 373 16.49 -0.13 -13.86
C VAL A 373 16.84 0.38 -12.47
N LEU A 374 18.12 0.56 -12.21
CA LEU A 374 18.62 1.22 -11.01
C LEU A 374 19.03 2.65 -11.37
N VAL A 375 18.43 3.63 -10.72
CA VAL A 375 18.68 5.05 -10.98
C VAL A 375 19.14 5.72 -9.70
N LYS A 376 20.18 6.55 -9.76
CA LYS A 376 20.61 7.36 -8.61
C LYS A 376 19.51 8.36 -8.23
N ALA A 377 19.02 8.33 -7.00
CA ALA A 377 18.11 9.35 -6.49
C ALA A 377 18.90 10.66 -6.29
N SER A 378 18.69 11.62 -7.19
CA SER A 378 19.45 12.87 -7.21
C SER A 378 18.57 14.00 -7.74
N PRO A 379 18.65 15.22 -7.18
CA PRO A 379 17.94 16.38 -7.70
C PRO A 379 18.57 16.99 -8.95
N THR A 380 19.81 16.63 -9.27
CA THR A 380 20.60 17.36 -10.28
C THR A 380 20.39 16.86 -11.71
N GLN A 381 20.30 15.54 -11.88
CA GLN A 381 20.15 14.91 -13.19
C GLN A 381 19.72 13.45 -13.08
N TYR A 382 19.15 12.90 -14.15
CA TYR A 382 18.97 11.47 -14.32
C TYR A 382 20.32 10.78 -14.46
N THR A 383 20.56 9.75 -13.68
CA THR A 383 21.77 8.92 -13.78
C THR A 383 21.38 7.45 -13.60
N GLU A 384 21.40 6.71 -14.70
CA GLU A 384 21.22 5.26 -14.70
C GLU A 384 22.48 4.58 -14.17
N LEU A 385 22.35 3.72 -13.19
CA LEU A 385 23.44 2.96 -12.58
C LEU A 385 23.56 1.57 -13.18
N ALA A 386 22.42 0.92 -13.42
CA ALA A 386 22.34 -0.40 -14.02
C ALA A 386 20.96 -0.63 -14.67
N SER A 387 20.88 -1.54 -15.63
CA SER A 387 19.65 -1.94 -16.28
C SER A 387 19.73 -3.39 -16.74
N ALA A 388 18.64 -4.15 -16.59
CA ALA A 388 18.57 -5.54 -17.05
C ALA A 388 17.13 -5.94 -17.40
N GLN A 389 16.97 -6.79 -18.43
CA GLN A 389 15.70 -7.43 -18.73
C GLN A 389 15.47 -8.57 -17.74
N ILE A 390 14.43 -8.48 -16.89
CA ILE A 390 14.11 -9.47 -15.86
C ILE A 390 12.98 -10.39 -16.31
N PHE A 391 11.99 -9.84 -17.02
CA PHE A 391 10.85 -10.57 -17.56
C PHE A 391 10.67 -10.25 -19.04
N ASN A 392 10.12 -11.21 -19.80
CA ASN A 392 9.82 -11.06 -21.22
C ASN A 392 8.33 -10.78 -21.49
N THR A 393 7.55 -10.65 -20.42
CA THR A 393 6.12 -10.33 -20.44
C THR A 393 5.86 -9.09 -19.59
N LYS A 394 4.64 -8.56 -19.67
CA LYS A 394 4.29 -7.34 -18.93
C LYS A 394 4.29 -7.55 -17.40
N THR A 395 4.82 -6.59 -16.69
CA THR A 395 4.94 -6.58 -15.23
C THR A 395 4.17 -5.39 -14.64
N PHE A 396 2.94 -5.64 -14.23
CA PHE A 396 2.10 -4.62 -13.58
C PHE A 396 2.13 -4.72 -12.05
N ALA A 397 2.53 -5.88 -11.52
CA ALA A 397 2.61 -6.11 -10.08
C ALA A 397 3.72 -5.26 -9.46
N LEU A 398 3.40 -4.57 -8.36
CA LEU A 398 4.39 -3.81 -7.60
C LEU A 398 5.44 -4.75 -7.00
N PRO A 399 6.74 -4.48 -7.18
CA PRO A 399 7.79 -5.25 -6.54
C PRO A 399 7.81 -5.02 -5.03
N ALA A 400 8.41 -5.94 -4.29
CA ALA A 400 8.69 -5.81 -2.87
C ALA A 400 10.20 -5.90 -2.64
N LEU A 401 10.72 -5.06 -1.74
CA LEU A 401 12.14 -5.07 -1.36
C LEU A 401 12.26 -5.39 0.13
N ALA A 402 12.88 -6.52 0.45
CA ALA A 402 13.07 -6.96 1.82
C ALA A 402 14.46 -7.58 2.03
N SER A 403 15.26 -7.04 2.94
CA SER A 403 16.60 -7.53 3.29
C SER A 403 17.52 -7.69 2.06
N GLY A 404 17.54 -6.68 1.19
CA GLY A 404 18.35 -6.63 -0.04
C GLY A 404 17.88 -7.58 -1.14
N ARG A 405 16.71 -8.18 -1.00
CA ARG A 405 16.10 -9.06 -1.99
C ARG A 405 14.89 -8.40 -2.62
N LEU A 406 14.88 -8.33 -3.94
CA LEU A 406 13.73 -7.88 -4.70
C LEU A 406 12.87 -9.07 -5.09
N TYR A 407 11.59 -8.99 -4.74
CA TYR A 407 10.56 -9.94 -5.17
C TYR A 407 9.73 -9.26 -6.24
N ALA A 408 9.83 -9.75 -7.46
CA ALA A 408 9.12 -9.20 -8.61
C ALA A 408 8.41 -10.32 -9.37
N ARG A 409 7.30 -9.99 -10.03
CA ARG A 409 6.56 -10.97 -10.82
C ARG A 409 5.99 -10.41 -12.10
N ASP A 410 5.81 -11.28 -13.08
CA ASP A 410 4.90 -11.10 -14.18
C ASP A 410 3.60 -11.95 -13.98
N ASP A 411 2.89 -12.28 -15.05
CA ASP A 411 1.65 -13.08 -15.02
C ASP A 411 1.89 -14.59 -14.83
N ARG A 412 3.13 -15.05 -14.82
CA ARG A 412 3.51 -16.49 -14.82
C ARG A 412 4.58 -16.86 -13.82
N THR A 413 5.44 -15.91 -13.46
CA THR A 413 6.66 -16.21 -12.69
C THR A 413 6.88 -15.18 -11.60
N LEU A 414 7.13 -15.64 -10.39
CA LEU A 414 7.66 -14.85 -9.27
C LEU A 414 9.15 -15.11 -9.17
N LYS A 415 9.97 -14.05 -9.14
CA LYS A 415 11.42 -14.12 -8.99
C LYS A 415 11.86 -13.43 -7.70
N CYS A 416 12.88 -14.00 -7.07
CA CYS A 416 13.64 -13.35 -6.01
C CYS A 416 15.04 -13.02 -6.55
N LEU A 417 15.38 -11.73 -6.54
CA LEU A 417 16.64 -11.21 -7.06
C LEU A 417 17.52 -10.71 -5.89
N ASP A 418 18.81 -10.98 -5.96
CA ASP A 418 19.78 -10.47 -4.99
C ASP A 418 20.28 -9.09 -5.43
N LEU A 419 19.97 -8.07 -4.65
CA LEU A 419 20.42 -6.69 -4.89
C LEU A 419 21.50 -6.24 -3.92
N ARG A 420 21.94 -7.11 -3.01
CA ARG A 420 22.94 -6.78 -1.99
C ARG A 420 24.32 -6.53 -2.61
N ARG A 421 25.12 -5.70 -1.91
CA ARG A 421 26.53 -5.45 -2.21
C ARG A 421 27.39 -6.71 -2.09
#